data_6971198c27f483539c4cd38f980163e6
#
_entry.id   6971198c27f483539c4cd38f980163e6
#
_cell.length_a   1.000
_cell.length_b   1.000
_cell.length_c   1.000
_cell.angle_alpha   90.00
_cell.angle_beta   90.00
_cell.angle_gamma   90.00
#
_symmetry.space_group_name_H-M   'P 1'
#
loop_
_entity.id
_entity.type
_entity.pdbx_description
1 polymer ?
#
loop_
_entity_poly.entity_id
_entity_poly.type
_entity_poly.pdbx_seq_one_letter_code
_entity_poly.pdbx_strand_id
1 'polypeptide(L)'
;MDIVTRAENRRQEALLALDRNRQSELGQFLTPLAVARIMSSMVRVPQGKDNFYILDPGSGTGILLATMVDRILSKHPKAKIHVTAVETDENVIPYLRKTLEDCKSLGVHTELITQNFIDWGISTSKQYDVVIQNPPYYKLSANSPTVFSLKNIGYIVPNMYSAFMALGAELLKPQGYQIAITPRSWMNGTYYTSFRKRYISDLSIDKIHTFESRSTVFQESEVLQEIIIVGAYKGSVSPQVELSVSRDQNHIQVTRTVPYGQVVTDDFVFVPANYEDDKIVEQVNQARENLATLGLQVSTGKVVGFRLKNLLLSENIIGACPLLQPTNIATGIVEHPKYDSKKTQWFDTYNETSSKYIVPAGTYVLIKRFTAKEEKRRIVAAVYNAAEPAAFDNKLNYIHCSGEGIDIEIAEGIARWLNSDQVDAYFRVFSGHTQVNATDIRRIPFPSDSQLRGLAHSEDPGHDIVNILNIPKEVKVA
;
A
#
# COMPACT_ATOMS: atom_id res chain seq x y z
N MET A 1 -12.73 8.17 38.20
CA MET A 1 -11.87 7.84 37.02
C MET A 1 -12.80 7.39 35.93
N ASP A 2 -12.69 7.98 34.73
CA ASP A 2 -13.52 7.63 33.59
C ASP A 2 -13.15 6.25 33.01
N ILE A 3 -14.03 5.71 32.14
CA ILE A 3 -13.87 4.37 31.58
C ILE A 3 -12.59 4.24 30.74
N VAL A 4 -12.20 5.29 30.02
CA VAL A 4 -11.04 5.30 29.13
C VAL A 4 -9.74 5.25 29.94
N THR A 5 -9.66 6.02 31.02
CA THR A 5 -8.50 5.99 31.95
C THR A 5 -8.36 4.63 32.62
N ARG A 6 -9.47 4.00 33.05
CA ARG A 6 -9.41 2.64 33.63
C ARG A 6 -8.96 1.60 32.61
N ALA A 7 -9.43 1.68 31.38
CA ALA A 7 -9.01 0.78 30.31
C ALA A 7 -7.52 0.94 29.96
N GLU A 8 -6.99 2.18 29.96
CA GLU A 8 -5.57 2.44 29.74
C GLU A 8 -4.71 1.87 30.87
N ASN A 9 -5.09 2.04 32.13
CA ASN A 9 -4.34 1.45 33.25
C ASN A 9 -4.25 -0.08 33.11
N ARG A 10 -5.34 -0.75 32.73
CA ARG A 10 -5.34 -2.20 32.46
C ARG A 10 -4.46 -2.58 31.29
N ARG A 11 -4.44 -1.78 30.23
CA ARG A 11 -3.54 -2.00 29.10
C ARG A 11 -2.08 -1.93 29.54
N GLN A 12 -1.72 -0.97 30.35
CA GLN A 12 -0.36 -0.84 30.89
C GLN A 12 -0.01 -2.00 31.82
N GLU A 13 -0.93 -2.41 32.71
CA GLU A 13 -0.75 -3.60 33.55
C GLU A 13 -0.54 -4.87 32.70
N ALA A 14 -1.33 -5.04 31.64
CA ALA A 14 -1.19 -6.17 30.73
C ALA A 14 0.16 -6.15 29.98
N LEU A 15 0.64 -4.99 29.50
CA LEU A 15 1.93 -4.86 28.84
C LEU A 15 3.11 -5.28 29.74
N LEU A 16 3.00 -5.02 31.06
CA LEU A 16 4.03 -5.43 32.01
C LEU A 16 3.98 -6.93 32.34
N ALA A 17 2.81 -7.54 32.21
CA ALA A 17 2.57 -8.95 32.57
C ALA A 17 2.77 -9.91 31.39
N LEU A 18 2.66 -9.43 30.15
CA LEU A 18 2.72 -10.27 28.95
C LEU A 18 4.15 -10.46 28.44
N ASP A 19 4.46 -11.68 27.97
CA ASP A 19 5.75 -12.00 27.32
C ASP A 19 5.86 -11.31 25.96
N ARG A 20 6.85 -10.45 25.78
CA ARG A 20 7.12 -9.69 24.55
C ARG A 20 7.40 -10.60 23.35
N ASN A 21 8.10 -11.72 23.56
CA ASN A 21 8.41 -12.65 22.45
C ASN A 21 7.14 -13.28 21.92
N ARG A 22 6.23 -13.72 22.81
CA ARG A 22 4.93 -14.27 22.45
C ARG A 22 4.05 -13.24 21.72
N GLN A 23 4.05 -11.98 22.17
CA GLN A 23 3.31 -10.90 21.49
C GLN A 23 3.81 -10.69 20.05
N SER A 24 5.12 -10.69 19.86
CA SER A 24 5.74 -10.55 18.53
C SER A 24 5.41 -11.74 17.62
N GLU A 25 5.45 -12.97 18.12
CA GLU A 25 5.10 -14.18 17.37
C GLU A 25 3.62 -14.19 16.95
N LEU A 26 2.74 -13.74 17.81
CA LEU A 26 1.30 -13.64 17.55
C LEU A 26 0.92 -12.39 16.76
N GLY A 27 1.87 -11.47 16.53
CA GLY A 27 1.59 -10.17 15.89
C GLY A 27 0.58 -9.32 16.66
N GLN A 28 0.48 -9.53 17.99
CA GLN A 28 -0.46 -8.84 18.87
C GLN A 28 0.17 -7.60 19.47
N PHE A 29 -0.39 -6.44 19.15
CA PHE A 29 0.07 -5.16 19.67
C PHE A 29 -1.09 -4.45 20.36
N LEU A 30 -0.99 -4.25 21.68
CA LEU A 30 -2.00 -3.52 22.44
C LEU A 30 -2.00 -2.04 22.03
N THR A 31 -3.13 -1.57 21.50
CA THR A 31 -3.26 -0.21 20.95
C THR A 31 -3.03 0.85 22.01
N PRO A 32 -2.10 1.81 21.84
CA PRO A 32 -1.91 2.92 22.76
C PRO A 32 -3.16 3.80 22.84
N LEU A 33 -3.43 4.38 24.01
CA LEU A 33 -4.61 5.24 24.24
C LEU A 33 -4.73 6.37 23.22
N ALA A 34 -3.63 7.04 22.90
CA ALA A 34 -3.64 8.14 21.95
C ALA A 34 -4.12 7.69 20.56
N VAL A 35 -3.64 6.52 20.11
CA VAL A 35 -4.07 5.91 18.84
C VAL A 35 -5.54 5.49 18.89
N ALA A 36 -5.99 4.89 20.00
CA ALA A 36 -7.39 4.53 20.20
C ALA A 36 -8.33 5.75 20.14
N ARG A 37 -7.90 6.88 20.69
CA ARG A 37 -8.63 8.16 20.61
C ARG A 37 -8.67 8.70 19.16
N ILE A 38 -7.58 8.65 18.42
CA ILE A 38 -7.57 9.02 17.00
C ILE A 38 -8.56 8.13 16.25
N MET A 39 -8.46 6.81 16.39
CA MET A 39 -9.36 5.86 15.72
C MET A 39 -10.82 6.14 16.04
N SER A 40 -11.18 6.24 17.31
CA SER A 40 -12.57 6.53 17.70
C SER A 40 -13.02 7.90 17.18
N SER A 41 -12.14 8.92 17.12
CA SER A 41 -12.46 10.25 16.61
C SER A 41 -12.77 10.26 15.11
N MET A 42 -12.20 9.37 14.33
CA MET A 42 -12.42 9.24 12.89
C MET A 42 -13.77 8.58 12.54
N VAL A 43 -14.35 7.80 13.47
CA VAL A 43 -15.63 7.12 13.20
C VAL A 43 -16.76 8.12 12.98
N ARG A 44 -17.52 7.95 11.90
CA ARG A 44 -18.76 8.69 11.68
C ARG A 44 -19.84 8.16 12.61
N VAL A 45 -20.28 8.97 13.54
CA VAL A 45 -21.40 8.66 14.43
C VAL A 45 -22.66 9.34 13.87
N PRO A 46 -23.64 8.58 13.32
CA PRO A 46 -24.84 9.15 12.75
C PRO A 46 -25.66 9.93 13.78
N GLN A 47 -26.18 11.09 13.39
CA GLN A 47 -27.12 11.84 14.24
C GLN A 47 -28.50 11.17 14.20
N GLY A 48 -29.24 11.27 15.32
CA GLY A 48 -30.60 10.73 15.44
C GLY A 48 -30.67 9.20 15.53
N LYS A 49 -29.56 8.52 15.74
CA LYS A 49 -29.52 7.07 15.97
C LYS A 49 -29.51 6.78 17.46
N ASP A 50 -30.42 5.95 17.90
CA ASP A 50 -30.57 5.59 19.33
C ASP A 50 -29.90 4.26 19.70
N ASN A 51 -29.65 3.38 18.74
CA ASN A 51 -29.07 2.06 18.99
C ASN A 51 -27.79 1.87 18.17
N PHE A 52 -26.70 1.51 18.83
CA PHE A 52 -25.39 1.27 18.20
C PHE A 52 -24.91 -0.13 18.50
N TYR A 53 -24.53 -0.86 17.45
CA TYR A 53 -23.92 -2.19 17.53
C TYR A 53 -22.47 -2.08 17.12
N ILE A 54 -21.54 -2.37 18.03
CA ILE A 54 -20.10 -2.21 17.86
C ILE A 54 -19.44 -3.57 17.96
N LEU A 55 -18.53 -3.85 17.02
CA LEU A 55 -17.67 -5.03 17.03
C LEU A 55 -16.21 -4.59 17.13
N ASP A 56 -15.47 -5.24 18.03
CA ASP A 56 -14.01 -5.16 18.14
C ASP A 56 -13.42 -6.57 18.02
N PRO A 57 -12.99 -6.99 16.84
CA PRO A 57 -12.33 -8.28 16.66
C PRO A 57 -10.85 -8.17 17.05
N GLY A 58 -10.40 -9.06 17.94
CA GLY A 58 -9.08 -8.97 18.57
C GLY A 58 -9.02 -7.83 19.59
N SER A 59 -9.99 -7.81 20.51
CA SER A 59 -10.23 -6.67 21.40
C SER A 59 -9.08 -6.35 22.35
N GLY A 60 -8.14 -7.28 22.56
CA GLY A 60 -7.08 -7.10 23.53
C GLY A 60 -7.64 -6.77 24.92
N THR A 61 -7.19 -5.70 25.53
CA THR A 61 -7.69 -5.23 26.84
C THR A 61 -8.97 -4.40 26.75
N GLY A 62 -9.50 -4.14 25.54
CA GLY A 62 -10.75 -3.40 25.30
C GLY A 62 -10.59 -1.88 25.23
N ILE A 63 -9.39 -1.35 25.00
CA ILE A 63 -9.15 0.09 24.91
C ILE A 63 -9.92 0.75 23.75
N LEU A 64 -10.02 0.09 22.57
CA LEU A 64 -10.79 0.57 21.42
C LEU A 64 -12.27 0.66 21.75
N LEU A 65 -12.82 -0.34 22.44
CA LEU A 65 -14.21 -0.33 22.89
C LEU A 65 -14.48 0.78 23.89
N ALA A 66 -13.60 0.95 24.90
CA ALA A 66 -13.75 1.99 25.91
C ALA A 66 -13.77 3.40 25.28
N THR A 67 -12.85 3.69 24.36
CA THR A 67 -12.82 4.98 23.65
C THR A 67 -14.02 5.18 22.73
N MET A 68 -14.53 4.12 22.11
CA MET A 68 -15.68 4.20 21.22
C MET A 68 -16.99 4.41 22.00
N VAL A 69 -17.17 3.70 23.12
CA VAL A 69 -18.31 3.88 24.05
C VAL A 69 -18.33 5.30 24.61
N ASP A 70 -17.19 5.77 25.14
CA ASP A 70 -17.06 7.15 25.64
C ASP A 70 -17.45 8.19 24.58
N ARG A 71 -16.94 8.04 23.37
CA ARG A 71 -17.27 8.94 22.24
C ARG A 71 -18.76 8.94 21.88
N ILE A 72 -19.39 7.77 21.82
CA ILE A 72 -20.82 7.72 21.49
C ILE A 72 -21.63 8.34 22.60
N LEU A 73 -21.38 8.00 23.86
CA LEU A 73 -22.11 8.55 25.00
C LEU A 73 -21.91 10.06 25.17
N SER A 74 -20.71 10.58 24.85
CA SER A 74 -20.47 12.04 24.86
C SER A 74 -21.31 12.79 23.83
N LYS A 75 -21.63 12.20 22.69
CA LYS A 75 -22.45 12.79 21.63
C LYS A 75 -23.94 12.45 21.75
N HIS A 76 -24.24 11.27 22.23
CA HIS A 76 -25.58 10.69 22.36
C HIS A 76 -25.75 10.07 23.76
N PRO A 77 -25.96 10.89 24.81
CA PRO A 77 -26.00 10.41 26.21
C PRO A 77 -27.09 9.36 26.51
N LYS A 78 -28.11 9.28 25.65
CA LYS A 78 -29.25 8.33 25.78
C LYS A 78 -29.12 7.14 24.85
N ALA A 79 -28.02 7.01 24.08
CA ALA A 79 -27.85 5.92 23.16
C ALA A 79 -27.80 4.56 23.86
N LYS A 80 -28.49 3.57 23.28
CA LYS A 80 -28.35 2.16 23.64
C LYS A 80 -27.19 1.57 22.87
N ILE A 81 -26.15 1.13 23.55
CA ILE A 81 -24.94 0.61 22.96
C ILE A 81 -24.85 -0.89 23.23
N HIS A 82 -24.60 -1.65 22.16
CA HIS A 82 -24.33 -3.08 22.20
C HIS A 82 -22.90 -3.32 21.69
N VAL A 83 -22.07 -3.89 22.53
CA VAL A 83 -20.66 -4.18 22.24
C VAL A 83 -20.46 -5.67 22.15
N THR A 84 -19.85 -6.13 21.07
CA THR A 84 -19.32 -7.49 20.93
C THR A 84 -17.80 -7.41 20.86
N ALA A 85 -17.14 -8.01 21.84
CA ALA A 85 -15.70 -8.16 21.91
C ALA A 85 -15.33 -9.59 21.53
N VAL A 86 -14.35 -9.75 20.63
CA VAL A 86 -13.82 -11.08 20.28
C VAL A 86 -12.35 -11.13 20.67
N GLU A 87 -11.96 -12.07 21.54
CA GLU A 87 -10.58 -12.24 21.99
C GLU A 87 -10.32 -13.70 22.35
N THR A 88 -9.17 -14.22 21.96
CA THR A 88 -8.80 -15.64 22.19
C THR A 88 -7.65 -15.79 23.19
N ASP A 89 -6.88 -14.74 23.46
CA ASP A 89 -5.75 -14.82 24.38
C ASP A 89 -6.22 -14.84 25.84
N GLU A 90 -6.11 -15.99 26.47
CA GLU A 90 -6.50 -16.21 27.88
C GLU A 90 -5.77 -15.29 28.85
N ASN A 91 -4.55 -14.80 28.51
CA ASN A 91 -3.80 -13.87 29.34
C ASN A 91 -4.35 -12.44 29.29
N VAL A 92 -5.04 -12.09 28.21
CA VAL A 92 -5.62 -10.75 28.00
C VAL A 92 -7.08 -10.68 28.41
N ILE A 93 -7.83 -11.77 28.27
CA ILE A 93 -9.27 -11.88 28.60
C ILE A 93 -9.60 -11.35 30.00
N PRO A 94 -8.82 -11.60 31.08
CA PRO A 94 -9.15 -11.07 32.42
C PRO A 94 -9.21 -9.54 32.48
N TYR A 95 -8.33 -8.83 31.74
CA TYR A 95 -8.34 -7.38 31.62
C TYR A 95 -9.53 -6.89 30.81
N LEU A 96 -9.81 -7.56 29.69
CA LEU A 96 -10.97 -7.27 28.84
C LEU A 96 -12.29 -7.38 29.61
N ARG A 97 -12.48 -8.44 30.40
CA ARG A 97 -13.68 -8.63 31.23
C ARG A 97 -13.93 -7.43 32.14
N LYS A 98 -12.90 -6.93 32.83
CA LYS A 98 -13.02 -5.74 33.69
C LYS A 98 -13.39 -4.48 32.87
N THR A 99 -12.88 -4.33 31.64
CA THR A 99 -13.27 -3.22 30.76
C THR A 99 -14.72 -3.34 30.32
N LEU A 100 -15.19 -4.55 30.00
CA LEU A 100 -16.59 -4.79 29.66
C LEU A 100 -17.54 -4.58 30.87
N GLU A 101 -17.09 -4.88 32.08
CA GLU A 101 -17.86 -4.58 33.30
C GLU A 101 -18.00 -3.05 33.51
N ASP A 102 -16.96 -2.29 33.27
CA ASP A 102 -17.05 -0.82 33.27
C ASP A 102 -18.03 -0.30 32.20
N CYS A 103 -18.05 -0.89 31.00
CA CYS A 103 -19.06 -0.57 29.99
C CYS A 103 -20.47 -0.86 30.49
N LYS A 104 -20.70 -2.04 31.13
CA LYS A 104 -22.00 -2.41 31.71
C LYS A 104 -22.48 -1.40 32.77
N SER A 105 -21.55 -0.87 33.57
CA SER A 105 -21.88 0.14 34.60
C SER A 105 -22.41 1.46 34.00
N LEU A 106 -22.15 1.72 32.72
CA LEU A 106 -22.68 2.83 31.94
C LEU A 106 -23.96 2.47 31.16
N GLY A 107 -24.57 1.31 31.40
CA GLY A 107 -25.76 0.86 30.70
C GLY A 107 -25.50 0.24 29.32
N VAL A 108 -24.25 -0.08 29.00
CA VAL A 108 -23.88 -0.72 27.73
C VAL A 108 -24.13 -2.24 27.80
N HIS A 109 -24.76 -2.79 26.78
CA HIS A 109 -24.87 -4.23 26.58
C HIS A 109 -23.54 -4.77 26.08
N THR A 110 -22.93 -5.75 26.75
CA THR A 110 -21.64 -6.32 26.37
C THR A 110 -21.71 -7.82 26.16
N GLU A 111 -21.06 -8.31 25.12
CA GLU A 111 -20.89 -9.72 24.81
C GLU A 111 -19.39 -10.00 24.58
N LEU A 112 -18.89 -11.08 25.17
CA LEU A 112 -17.52 -11.55 24.97
C LEU A 112 -17.54 -12.90 24.26
N ILE A 113 -16.89 -12.96 23.11
CA ILE A 113 -16.68 -14.17 22.31
C ILE A 113 -15.22 -14.60 22.47
N THR A 114 -15.01 -15.83 22.97
CA THR A 114 -13.67 -16.40 23.19
C THR A 114 -13.27 -17.40 22.11
N GLN A 115 -13.90 -17.30 20.93
CA GLN A 115 -13.63 -18.09 19.75
C GLN A 115 -12.72 -17.33 18.77
N ASN A 116 -12.07 -18.04 17.86
CA ASN A 116 -11.36 -17.42 16.76
C ASN A 116 -12.30 -16.52 15.95
N PHE A 117 -11.87 -15.28 15.69
CA PHE A 117 -12.71 -14.30 15.01
C PHE A 117 -13.15 -14.75 13.62
N ILE A 118 -12.27 -15.42 12.86
CA ILE A 118 -12.61 -15.87 11.50
C ILE A 118 -13.69 -16.94 11.55
N ASP A 119 -13.54 -17.93 12.42
CA ASP A 119 -14.50 -19.05 12.54
C ASP A 119 -15.85 -18.55 13.04
N TRP A 120 -15.86 -17.73 14.08
CA TRP A 120 -17.07 -17.13 14.63
C TRP A 120 -17.74 -16.18 13.63
N GLY A 121 -16.96 -15.28 13.00
CA GLY A 121 -17.47 -14.24 12.13
C GLY A 121 -18.09 -14.77 10.83
N ILE A 122 -17.61 -15.91 10.31
CA ILE A 122 -18.22 -16.58 9.16
C ILE A 122 -19.55 -17.25 9.54
N SER A 123 -19.67 -17.73 10.77
CA SER A 123 -20.85 -18.46 11.24
C SER A 123 -21.96 -17.57 11.82
N THR A 124 -21.63 -16.33 12.19
CA THR A 124 -22.59 -15.41 12.81
C THR A 124 -23.48 -14.71 11.77
N SER A 125 -24.75 -14.49 12.13
CA SER A 125 -25.68 -13.65 11.37
C SER A 125 -25.74 -12.19 11.87
N LYS A 126 -24.94 -11.85 12.90
CA LYS A 126 -24.93 -10.50 13.49
C LYS A 126 -24.31 -9.50 12.53
N GLN A 127 -24.86 -8.31 12.51
CA GLN A 127 -24.32 -7.17 11.76
C GLN A 127 -24.14 -5.93 12.66
N TYR A 128 -23.16 -5.12 12.34
CA TYR A 128 -22.69 -4.04 13.18
C TYR A 128 -22.76 -2.68 12.49
N ASP A 129 -22.96 -1.64 13.28
CA ASP A 129 -22.91 -0.26 12.83
C ASP A 129 -21.47 0.25 12.76
N VAL A 130 -20.62 -0.27 13.66
CA VAL A 130 -19.20 0.06 13.73
C VAL A 130 -18.39 -1.21 13.94
N VAL A 131 -17.35 -1.39 13.13
CA VAL A 131 -16.27 -2.34 13.35
C VAL A 131 -14.99 -1.55 13.59
N ILE A 132 -14.44 -1.62 14.80
CA ILE A 132 -13.19 -0.94 15.17
C ILE A 132 -12.14 -1.99 15.52
N GLN A 133 -10.95 -1.95 14.88
CA GLN A 133 -10.02 -3.05 15.02
C GLN A 133 -8.54 -2.67 14.89
N ASN A 134 -7.72 -3.36 15.66
CA ASN A 134 -6.27 -3.49 15.49
C ASN A 134 -5.96 -4.98 15.29
N PRO A 135 -5.99 -5.48 14.06
CA PRO A 135 -5.84 -6.91 13.77
C PRO A 135 -4.37 -7.37 13.93
N PRO A 136 -4.12 -8.67 14.13
CA PRO A 136 -2.75 -9.20 14.19
C PRO A 136 -2.02 -9.16 12.83
N TYR A 137 -0.67 -8.88 12.86
CA TYR A 137 0.14 -8.59 11.66
C TYR A 137 1.05 -9.77 11.26
N TYR A 138 0.49 -10.93 10.95
CA TYR A 138 1.28 -12.06 10.46
C TYR A 138 0.79 -12.59 9.11
N LYS A 139 1.70 -13.24 8.38
CA LYS A 139 1.40 -13.83 7.07
C LYS A 139 0.57 -15.09 7.21
N LEU A 140 -0.32 -15.32 6.24
CA LEU A 140 -1.07 -16.54 6.10
C LEU A 140 -0.41 -17.47 5.06
N SER A 141 -0.41 -18.76 5.35
CA SER A 141 -0.11 -19.76 4.31
C SER A 141 -1.26 -19.79 3.30
N ALA A 142 -0.94 -19.89 2.01
CA ALA A 142 -1.94 -19.97 0.95
C ALA A 142 -2.92 -21.14 1.13
N ASN A 143 -2.51 -22.19 1.84
CA ASN A 143 -3.31 -23.38 2.12
C ASN A 143 -3.92 -23.35 3.53
N SER A 144 -3.94 -22.21 4.23
CA SER A 144 -4.55 -22.14 5.57
C SER A 144 -6.08 -22.20 5.51
N PRO A 145 -6.73 -22.78 6.54
CA PRO A 145 -8.20 -22.80 6.65
C PRO A 145 -8.79 -21.39 6.51
N THR A 146 -8.19 -20.39 7.14
CA THR A 146 -8.59 -18.98 7.04
C THR A 146 -8.70 -18.49 5.60
N VAL A 147 -7.68 -18.80 4.75
CA VAL A 147 -7.68 -18.39 3.34
C VAL A 147 -8.81 -19.05 2.58
N PHE A 148 -9.06 -20.35 2.82
CA PHE A 148 -10.16 -21.07 2.18
C PHE A 148 -11.53 -20.52 2.60
N SER A 149 -11.74 -20.28 3.89
CA SER A 149 -13.00 -19.76 4.41
C SER A 149 -13.33 -18.38 3.83
N LEU A 150 -12.35 -17.48 3.76
CA LEU A 150 -12.57 -16.13 3.21
C LEU A 150 -12.71 -16.13 1.68
N LYS A 151 -12.09 -17.09 0.99
CA LYS A 151 -12.29 -17.26 -0.45
C LYS A 151 -13.75 -17.60 -0.79
N ASN A 152 -14.44 -18.35 0.06
CA ASN A 152 -15.86 -18.69 -0.12
C ASN A 152 -16.78 -17.47 -0.04
N ILE A 153 -16.38 -16.41 0.64
CA ILE A 153 -17.07 -15.10 0.67
C ILE A 153 -16.47 -14.07 -0.28
N GLY A 154 -15.60 -14.50 -1.21
CA GLY A 154 -15.07 -13.67 -2.29
C GLY A 154 -13.79 -12.91 -1.97
N TYR A 155 -13.13 -13.16 -0.82
CA TYR A 155 -11.88 -12.50 -0.46
C TYR A 155 -10.66 -13.42 -0.60
N ILE A 156 -9.62 -12.91 -1.26
CA ILE A 156 -8.29 -13.55 -1.33
C ILE A 156 -7.33 -12.71 -0.48
N VAL A 157 -6.92 -13.25 0.65
CA VAL A 157 -6.16 -12.55 1.69
C VAL A 157 -4.77 -13.14 1.88
N PRO A 158 -3.69 -12.33 1.83
CA PRO A 158 -2.31 -12.82 1.99
C PRO A 158 -1.84 -12.86 3.45
N ASN A 159 -2.55 -12.22 4.38
CA ASN A 159 -2.20 -12.16 5.80
C ASN A 159 -3.41 -11.94 6.70
N MET A 160 -3.19 -12.04 8.02
CA MET A 160 -4.28 -12.02 8.99
C MET A 160 -4.96 -10.65 9.08
N TYR A 161 -4.24 -9.51 9.01
CA TYR A 161 -4.92 -8.21 9.08
C TYR A 161 -5.88 -7.98 7.90
N SER A 162 -5.51 -8.43 6.69
CA SER A 162 -6.43 -8.36 5.55
C SER A 162 -7.63 -9.31 5.69
N ALA A 163 -7.45 -10.44 6.39
CA ALA A 163 -8.55 -11.34 6.74
C ALA A 163 -9.55 -10.70 7.71
N PHE A 164 -9.05 -10.02 8.73
CA PHE A 164 -9.88 -9.29 9.69
C PHE A 164 -10.61 -8.12 9.03
N MET A 165 -9.92 -7.35 8.17
CA MET A 165 -10.55 -6.26 7.42
C MET A 165 -11.67 -6.78 6.51
N ALA A 166 -11.42 -7.85 5.78
CA ALA A 166 -12.40 -8.47 4.88
C ALA A 166 -13.66 -8.93 5.63
N LEU A 167 -13.48 -9.71 6.69
CA LEU A 167 -14.61 -10.22 7.47
C LEU A 167 -15.33 -9.10 8.23
N GLY A 168 -14.60 -8.12 8.74
CA GLY A 168 -15.18 -6.93 9.34
C GLY A 168 -16.06 -6.14 8.38
N ALA A 169 -15.68 -6.04 7.09
CA ALA A 169 -16.48 -5.42 6.04
C ALA A 169 -17.78 -6.19 5.75
N GLU A 170 -17.72 -7.53 5.73
CA GLU A 170 -18.91 -8.37 5.55
C GLU A 170 -19.91 -8.20 6.71
N LEU A 171 -19.41 -8.09 7.93
CA LEU A 171 -20.25 -7.95 9.14
C LEU A 171 -20.82 -6.53 9.35
N LEU A 172 -20.54 -5.58 8.45
CA LEU A 172 -21.14 -4.26 8.51
C LEU A 172 -22.58 -4.26 7.97
N LYS A 173 -23.46 -3.55 8.68
CA LYS A 173 -24.76 -3.13 8.15
C LYS A 173 -24.58 -2.17 6.96
N PRO A 174 -25.59 -2.00 6.10
CA PRO A 174 -25.63 -0.85 5.19
C PRO A 174 -25.41 0.47 5.96
N GLN A 175 -24.54 1.35 5.44
CA GLN A 175 -24.09 2.58 6.10
C GLN A 175 -23.25 2.37 7.37
N GLY A 176 -22.89 1.13 7.69
CA GLY A 176 -21.97 0.82 8.79
C GLY A 176 -20.54 1.30 8.47
N TYR A 177 -19.76 1.51 9.50
CA TYR A 177 -18.41 2.10 9.42
C TYR A 177 -17.35 1.15 9.95
N GLN A 178 -16.33 0.88 9.14
CA GLN A 178 -15.15 0.16 9.59
C GLN A 178 -14.00 1.14 9.82
N ILE A 179 -13.29 0.97 10.93
CA ILE A 179 -12.02 1.63 11.17
C ILE A 179 -10.96 0.61 11.59
N ALA A 180 -9.84 0.64 10.92
CA ALA A 180 -8.75 -0.30 11.16
C ALA A 180 -7.40 0.40 11.20
N ILE A 181 -6.54 -0.01 12.12
CA ILE A 181 -5.12 0.33 12.09
C ILE A 181 -4.35 -0.84 11.50
N THR A 182 -3.57 -0.60 10.47
CA THR A 182 -2.90 -1.66 9.70
C THR A 182 -1.59 -1.18 9.08
N PRO A 183 -0.69 -2.10 8.68
CA PRO A 183 0.40 -1.74 7.78
C PRO A 183 -0.11 -1.16 6.46
N ARG A 184 0.57 -0.15 5.92
CA ARG A 184 0.23 0.52 4.66
C ARG A 184 0.35 -0.39 3.42
N SER A 185 1.08 -1.49 3.52
CA SER A 185 1.46 -2.35 2.38
C SER A 185 0.28 -2.90 1.57
N TRP A 186 -0.92 -3.04 2.14
CA TRP A 186 -2.10 -3.50 1.40
C TRP A 186 -2.59 -2.47 0.37
N MET A 187 -2.32 -1.19 0.59
CA MET A 187 -2.81 -0.10 -0.28
C MET A 187 -2.19 -0.13 -1.67
N ASN A 188 -0.94 -0.58 -1.80
CA ASN A 188 -0.20 -0.56 -3.07
C ASN A 188 0.55 -1.85 -3.39
N GLY A 189 0.70 -2.77 -2.43
CA GLY A 189 1.43 -4.02 -2.63
C GLY A 189 0.74 -4.97 -3.61
N THR A 190 1.53 -5.61 -4.49
CA THR A 190 1.03 -6.52 -5.53
C THR A 190 0.35 -7.76 -4.98
N TYR A 191 0.81 -8.27 -3.84
CA TYR A 191 0.22 -9.43 -3.18
C TYR A 191 -1.20 -9.17 -2.64
N TYR A 192 -1.58 -7.90 -2.49
CA TYR A 192 -2.89 -7.49 -1.97
C TYR A 192 -3.89 -7.09 -3.07
N THR A 193 -3.53 -7.20 -4.33
CA THR A 193 -4.38 -6.69 -5.44
C THR A 193 -5.80 -7.26 -5.38
N SER A 194 -5.97 -8.56 -5.21
CA SER A 194 -7.29 -9.18 -5.15
C SER A 194 -8.09 -8.74 -3.92
N PHE A 195 -7.45 -8.73 -2.73
CA PHE A 195 -8.05 -8.21 -1.50
C PHE A 195 -8.47 -6.76 -1.66
N ARG A 196 -7.56 -5.90 -2.12
CA ARG A 196 -7.78 -4.46 -2.25
C ARG A 196 -8.92 -4.13 -3.21
N LYS A 197 -8.94 -4.74 -4.41
CA LYS A 197 -10.03 -4.56 -5.37
C LYS A 197 -11.40 -4.87 -4.76
N ARG A 198 -11.51 -6.00 -4.08
CA ARG A 198 -12.76 -6.38 -3.42
C ARG A 198 -13.11 -5.42 -2.30
N TYR A 199 -12.15 -5.07 -1.43
CA TYR A 199 -12.34 -4.18 -0.30
C TYR A 199 -12.84 -2.78 -0.71
N ILE A 200 -12.23 -2.17 -1.73
CA ILE A 200 -12.66 -0.85 -2.23
C ILE A 200 -13.94 -0.90 -3.08
N SER A 201 -14.35 -2.07 -3.57
CA SER A 201 -15.67 -2.24 -4.20
C SER A 201 -16.79 -2.34 -3.17
N ASP A 202 -16.51 -2.88 -2.00
CA ASP A 202 -17.48 -3.09 -0.93
C ASP A 202 -17.62 -1.88 0.00
N LEU A 203 -16.51 -1.16 0.21
CA LEU A 203 -16.43 -0.03 1.13
C LEU A 203 -15.88 1.23 0.46
N SER A 204 -16.46 2.36 0.80
CA SER A 204 -15.94 3.68 0.43
C SER A 204 -15.00 4.19 1.51
N ILE A 205 -13.71 4.32 1.18
CA ILE A 205 -12.71 4.92 2.07
C ILE A 205 -12.99 6.43 2.12
N ASP A 206 -13.17 6.97 3.31
CA ASP A 206 -13.43 8.40 3.49
C ASP A 206 -12.42 9.11 4.38
N LYS A 207 -11.64 8.34 5.16
CA LYS A 207 -10.61 8.91 6.04
C LYS A 207 -9.36 8.04 6.06
N ILE A 208 -8.20 8.68 5.98
CA ILE A 208 -6.90 8.03 6.16
C ILE A 208 -6.06 8.89 7.09
N HIS A 209 -5.47 8.27 8.10
CA HIS A 209 -4.52 8.90 9.01
C HIS A 209 -3.17 8.22 8.90
N THR A 210 -2.12 9.03 8.74
CA THR A 210 -0.72 8.59 8.65
C THR A 210 0.10 9.14 9.80
N PHE A 211 1.23 8.49 10.10
CA PHE A 211 2.18 8.93 11.10
C PHE A 211 3.51 9.28 10.42
N GLU A 212 4.09 10.45 10.72
CA GLU A 212 5.36 10.89 10.11
C GLU A 212 6.53 9.98 10.48
N SER A 213 6.55 9.49 11.72
CA SER A 213 7.60 8.61 12.21
C SER A 213 7.14 7.16 12.32
N ARG A 214 7.90 6.25 11.70
CA ARG A 214 7.63 4.80 11.74
C ARG A 214 7.77 4.20 13.13
N SER A 215 8.58 4.81 13.99
CA SER A 215 8.92 4.30 15.33
C SER A 215 7.99 4.80 16.43
N THR A 216 7.09 5.74 16.15
CA THR A 216 6.32 6.42 17.21
C THR A 216 5.02 5.73 17.59
N VAL A 217 4.41 4.95 16.71
CA VAL A 217 3.05 4.39 16.93
C VAL A 217 3.06 3.24 17.94
N PHE A 218 4.03 2.35 17.83
CA PHE A 218 4.22 1.21 18.72
C PHE A 218 5.67 1.18 19.24
N GLN A 219 6.12 2.28 19.84
CA GLN A 219 7.48 2.37 20.43
C GLN A 219 7.75 1.25 21.44
N GLU A 220 6.69 0.79 22.10
CA GLU A 220 6.73 -0.28 23.09
C GLU A 220 6.91 -1.68 22.46
N SER A 221 6.84 -1.82 21.12
CA SER A 221 6.68 -3.13 20.43
C SER A 221 7.54 -3.33 19.18
N GLU A 222 8.55 -2.48 18.91
CA GLU A 222 9.53 -2.60 17.81
C GLU A 222 8.94 -2.85 16.39
N VAL A 223 7.72 -2.35 16.09
CA VAL A 223 7.11 -2.50 14.77
C VAL A 223 7.77 -1.56 13.76
N LEU A 224 8.57 -2.11 12.86
CA LEU A 224 9.28 -1.37 11.81
C LEU A 224 8.43 -1.03 10.57
N GLN A 225 7.14 -1.38 10.55
CA GLN A 225 6.27 -1.18 9.40
C GLN A 225 5.63 0.21 9.43
N GLU A 226 5.43 0.81 8.25
CA GLU A 226 4.65 2.03 8.10
C GLU A 226 3.17 1.72 8.34
N ILE A 227 2.63 2.27 9.44
CA ILE A 227 1.28 2.01 9.92
C ILE A 227 0.37 3.17 9.55
N ILE A 228 -0.87 2.85 9.24
CA ILE A 228 -1.93 3.80 8.91
C ILE A 228 -3.22 3.44 9.66
N ILE A 229 -4.09 4.42 9.85
CA ILE A 229 -5.47 4.19 10.22
C ILE A 229 -6.34 4.50 9.00
N VAL A 230 -7.24 3.58 8.65
CA VAL A 230 -8.19 3.75 7.54
C VAL A 230 -9.61 3.64 8.05
N GLY A 231 -10.42 4.63 7.71
CA GLY A 231 -11.87 4.65 7.91
C GLY A 231 -12.59 4.47 6.58
N ALA A 232 -13.59 3.59 6.57
CA ALA A 232 -14.38 3.31 5.38
C ALA A 232 -15.81 2.93 5.78
N TYR A 233 -16.79 3.23 4.94
CA TYR A 233 -18.18 2.87 5.20
C TYR A 233 -18.80 2.06 4.06
N LYS A 234 -19.81 1.26 4.38
CA LYS A 234 -20.55 0.41 3.46
C LYS A 234 -21.69 1.20 2.84
N GLY A 235 -21.47 1.79 1.65
CA GLY A 235 -22.46 2.66 1.01
C GLY A 235 -21.98 3.28 -0.29
N SER A 236 -22.60 4.38 -0.71
CA SER A 236 -22.20 5.11 -1.91
C SER A 236 -20.80 5.69 -1.77
N VAL A 237 -20.09 5.77 -2.90
CA VAL A 237 -18.72 6.31 -2.92
C VAL A 237 -18.70 7.74 -2.40
N SER A 238 -17.79 8.03 -1.48
CA SER A 238 -17.52 9.39 -1.01
C SER A 238 -16.97 10.25 -2.15
N PRO A 239 -17.37 11.50 -2.30
CA PRO A 239 -16.75 12.39 -3.28
C PRO A 239 -15.31 12.75 -2.90
N GLN A 240 -14.97 12.63 -1.63
CA GLN A 240 -13.70 13.10 -1.05
C GLN A 240 -13.18 12.17 0.02
N VAL A 241 -11.87 12.24 0.26
CA VAL A 241 -11.17 11.56 1.36
C VAL A 241 -10.52 12.60 2.27
N GLU A 242 -10.74 12.49 3.57
CA GLU A 242 -10.06 13.28 4.59
C GLU A 242 -8.71 12.60 4.91
N LEU A 243 -7.63 13.31 4.64
CA LEU A 243 -6.26 12.88 4.94
C LEU A 243 -5.76 13.64 6.17
N SER A 244 -5.30 12.92 7.17
CA SER A 244 -4.71 13.50 8.37
C SER A 244 -3.35 12.91 8.67
N VAL A 245 -2.48 13.71 9.29
CA VAL A 245 -1.10 13.34 9.63
C VAL A 245 -0.84 13.74 11.07
N SER A 246 -0.14 12.90 11.80
CA SER A 246 0.41 13.28 13.09
C SER A 246 1.91 12.96 13.17
N ARG A 247 2.65 13.84 13.86
CA ARG A 247 4.08 13.65 14.11
C ARG A 247 4.32 12.56 15.14
N ASP A 248 3.44 12.54 16.13
CA ASP A 248 3.43 11.61 17.24
C ASP A 248 2.01 11.05 17.47
N GLN A 249 1.83 10.27 18.54
CA GLN A 249 0.54 9.69 18.88
C GLN A 249 -0.48 10.73 19.40
N ASN A 250 -0.07 11.92 19.77
CA ASN A 250 -0.88 12.84 20.59
C ASN A 250 -1.52 13.99 19.83
N HIS A 251 -0.96 14.40 18.68
CA HIS A 251 -1.39 15.60 17.99
C HIS A 251 -1.59 15.35 16.49
N ILE A 252 -2.82 15.54 16.01
CA ILE A 252 -3.11 15.66 14.58
C ILE A 252 -2.57 17.01 14.12
N GLN A 253 -1.58 17.02 13.24
CA GLN A 253 -0.94 18.26 12.78
C GLN A 253 -1.65 18.86 11.58
N VAL A 254 -2.06 18.03 10.63
CA VAL A 254 -2.66 18.48 9.38
C VAL A 254 -3.85 17.60 9.04
N THR A 255 -4.99 18.25 8.77
CA THR A 255 -6.15 17.61 8.17
C THR A 255 -6.49 18.35 6.89
N ARG A 256 -6.60 17.60 5.79
CA ARG A 256 -7.00 18.13 4.49
C ARG A 256 -7.93 17.17 3.78
N THR A 257 -8.68 17.69 2.84
CA THR A 257 -9.64 16.91 2.06
C THR A 257 -9.25 16.95 0.59
N VAL A 258 -9.20 15.78 -0.04
CA VAL A 258 -8.83 15.62 -1.45
C VAL A 258 -9.93 14.86 -2.19
N PRO A 259 -10.10 15.06 -3.53
CA PRO A 259 -11.04 14.28 -4.32
C PRO A 259 -10.80 12.78 -4.20
N TYR A 260 -11.86 11.97 -4.12
CA TYR A 260 -11.77 10.51 -3.92
C TYR A 260 -10.87 9.84 -4.96
N GLY A 261 -11.03 10.17 -6.24
CA GLY A 261 -10.25 9.58 -7.34
C GLY A 261 -8.75 9.91 -7.32
N GLN A 262 -8.31 10.90 -6.53
CA GLN A 262 -6.88 11.15 -6.32
C GLN A 262 -6.26 10.20 -5.30
N VAL A 263 -7.07 9.58 -4.44
CA VAL A 263 -6.63 8.67 -3.38
C VAL A 263 -6.96 7.22 -3.73
N VAL A 264 -8.15 6.96 -4.23
CA VAL A 264 -8.65 5.61 -4.49
C VAL A 264 -8.91 5.43 -5.99
N THR A 265 -8.21 4.50 -6.59
CA THR A 265 -8.44 4.01 -7.96
C THR A 265 -8.95 2.58 -7.92
N ASP A 266 -9.29 1.98 -9.08
CA ASP A 266 -9.88 0.64 -9.17
C ASP A 266 -9.04 -0.47 -8.48
N ASP A 267 -7.73 -0.28 -8.39
CA ASP A 267 -6.85 -1.31 -7.82
C ASP A 267 -5.75 -0.77 -6.91
N PHE A 268 -5.89 0.49 -6.44
CA PHE A 268 -4.80 1.17 -5.74
C PHE A 268 -5.32 2.24 -4.78
N VAL A 269 -4.71 2.36 -3.60
CA VAL A 269 -4.96 3.46 -2.66
C VAL A 269 -3.69 4.28 -2.50
N PHE A 270 -3.80 5.54 -2.87
CA PHE A 270 -2.72 6.50 -2.91
C PHE A 270 -2.83 7.44 -1.70
N VAL A 271 -1.75 7.62 -0.96
CA VAL A 271 -1.79 8.46 0.25
C VAL A 271 -0.70 9.51 0.18
N PRO A 272 -1.00 10.69 -0.40
CA PRO A 272 -0.09 11.83 -0.35
C PRO A 272 0.15 12.24 1.12
N ALA A 273 1.37 12.64 1.46
CA ALA A 273 1.72 12.98 2.83
C ALA A 273 1.40 14.46 3.17
N ASN A 274 1.42 15.35 2.17
CA ASN A 274 1.29 16.80 2.34
C ASN A 274 0.68 17.46 1.10
N TYR A 275 0.50 18.79 1.13
CA TYR A 275 -0.05 19.56 0.03
C TYR A 275 0.85 19.60 -1.22
N GLU A 276 2.16 19.50 -1.07
CA GLU A 276 3.08 19.43 -2.20
C GLU A 276 2.91 18.11 -2.95
N ASP A 277 2.76 17.00 -2.21
CA ASP A 277 2.42 15.72 -2.81
C ASP A 277 1.08 15.75 -3.55
N ASP A 278 0.05 16.42 -2.98
CA ASP A 278 -1.26 16.59 -3.64
C ASP A 278 -1.11 17.32 -4.99
N LYS A 279 -0.32 18.41 -5.03
CA LYS A 279 -0.03 19.16 -6.27
C LYS A 279 0.69 18.30 -7.29
N ILE A 280 1.71 17.55 -6.88
CA ILE A 280 2.47 16.65 -7.76
C ILE A 280 1.54 15.60 -8.38
N VAL A 281 0.66 15.02 -7.57
CA VAL A 281 -0.33 14.05 -8.05
C VAL A 281 -1.29 14.67 -9.06
N GLU A 282 -1.82 15.86 -8.75
CA GLU A 282 -2.71 16.58 -9.65
C GLU A 282 -2.02 16.93 -10.97
N GLN A 283 -0.79 17.42 -10.90
CA GLN A 283 0.01 17.78 -12.08
C GLN A 283 0.29 16.57 -12.97
N VAL A 284 0.88 15.50 -12.42
CA VAL A 284 1.26 14.32 -13.22
C VAL A 284 0.02 13.63 -13.82
N ASN A 285 -1.12 13.69 -13.15
CA ASN A 285 -2.40 13.18 -13.67
C ASN A 285 -2.97 14.02 -14.84
N GLN A 286 -2.38 15.14 -15.23
CA GLN A 286 -2.71 15.82 -16.51
C GLN A 286 -2.25 14.99 -17.72
N ALA A 287 -1.22 14.17 -17.56
CA ALA A 287 -0.89 13.12 -18.52
C ALA A 287 -1.97 12.02 -18.40
N ARG A 288 -2.71 11.75 -19.48
CA ARG A 288 -3.95 10.95 -19.43
C ARG A 288 -3.81 9.55 -20.00
N GLU A 289 -2.67 9.27 -20.66
CA GLU A 289 -2.41 7.97 -21.21
C GLU A 289 -1.79 7.02 -20.19
N ASN A 290 -1.78 5.75 -20.48
CA ASN A 290 -1.03 4.72 -19.78
C ASN A 290 -0.37 3.80 -20.81
N LEU A 291 0.52 2.92 -20.37
CA LEU A 291 1.22 2.04 -21.31
C LEU A 291 0.26 1.22 -22.19
N ALA A 292 -0.89 0.78 -21.66
CA ALA A 292 -1.85 -0.02 -22.43
C ALA A 292 -2.56 0.82 -23.50
N THR A 293 -2.95 2.06 -23.21
CA THR A 293 -3.56 2.97 -24.20
C THR A 293 -2.58 3.37 -25.30
N LEU A 294 -1.27 3.39 -24.98
CA LEU A 294 -0.18 3.58 -25.94
C LEU A 294 0.17 2.29 -26.73
N GLY A 295 -0.54 1.18 -26.49
CA GLY A 295 -0.23 -0.12 -27.12
C GLY A 295 1.03 -0.78 -26.57
N LEU A 296 1.54 -0.34 -25.42
CA LEU A 296 2.79 -0.76 -24.84
C LEU A 296 2.59 -1.64 -23.59
N GLN A 297 3.61 -2.40 -23.28
CA GLN A 297 3.67 -3.27 -22.11
C GLN A 297 4.97 -3.07 -21.35
N VAL A 298 4.97 -3.39 -20.07
CA VAL A 298 6.18 -3.47 -19.28
C VAL A 298 6.32 -4.85 -18.65
N SER A 299 7.49 -5.45 -18.80
CA SER A 299 7.86 -6.75 -18.25
C SER A 299 9.12 -6.66 -17.41
N THR A 300 9.33 -7.66 -16.56
CA THR A 300 10.59 -7.82 -15.82
C THR A 300 11.52 -8.72 -16.63
N GLY A 301 12.82 -8.39 -16.65
CA GLY A 301 13.85 -9.21 -17.30
C GLY A 301 13.79 -10.66 -16.80
N LYS A 302 14.03 -11.59 -17.72
CA LYS A 302 13.81 -13.03 -17.49
C LYS A 302 15.03 -13.75 -16.91
N VAL A 303 16.22 -13.15 -16.99
CA VAL A 303 17.46 -13.81 -16.56
C VAL A 303 17.66 -13.70 -15.05
N VAL A 304 17.59 -14.83 -14.36
CA VAL A 304 17.89 -14.94 -12.92
C VAL A 304 19.28 -15.55 -12.79
N GLY A 305 20.31 -14.71 -12.64
CA GLY A 305 21.71 -15.11 -12.76
C GLY A 305 22.14 -16.32 -11.91
N PHE A 306 21.67 -16.44 -10.66
CA PHE A 306 22.02 -17.58 -9.82
C PHE A 306 21.37 -18.91 -10.26
N ARG A 307 20.28 -18.87 -11.04
CA ARG A 307 19.58 -20.06 -11.57
C ARG A 307 20.12 -20.48 -12.95
N LEU A 308 20.75 -19.56 -13.66
CA LEU A 308 21.16 -19.73 -15.05
C LEU A 308 22.68 -19.57 -15.22
N LYS A 309 23.45 -19.94 -14.19
CA LYS A 309 24.93 -19.80 -14.18
C LYS A 309 25.60 -20.44 -15.39
N ASN A 310 25.07 -21.55 -15.87
CA ASN A 310 25.55 -22.28 -17.04
C ASN A 310 25.32 -21.57 -18.39
N LEU A 311 24.47 -20.57 -18.43
CA LEU A 311 24.18 -19.76 -19.62
C LEU A 311 24.85 -18.38 -19.57
N LEU A 312 25.55 -18.06 -18.47
CA LEU A 312 26.25 -16.78 -18.33
C LEU A 312 27.67 -16.93 -18.85
N LEU A 313 28.06 -16.03 -19.75
CA LEU A 313 29.36 -16.00 -20.39
C LEU A 313 30.15 -14.76 -19.96
N SER A 314 31.46 -14.93 -19.70
CA SER A 314 32.38 -13.85 -19.35
C SER A 314 32.83 -13.04 -20.56
N GLU A 315 32.82 -13.65 -21.74
CA GLU A 315 33.35 -13.09 -22.98
C GLU A 315 32.33 -13.16 -24.10
N ASN A 316 32.49 -12.26 -25.08
CA ASN A 316 31.71 -12.29 -26.32
C ASN A 316 32.28 -13.35 -27.25
N ILE A 317 31.68 -14.50 -27.26
CA ILE A 317 32.02 -15.62 -28.15
C ILE A 317 30.92 -15.83 -29.18
N ILE A 318 31.19 -16.61 -30.21
CA ILE A 318 30.19 -16.98 -31.20
C ILE A 318 28.99 -17.65 -30.50
N GLY A 319 27.78 -17.11 -30.73
CA GLY A 319 26.57 -17.58 -30.04
C GLY A 319 26.29 -16.90 -28.70
N ALA A 320 27.04 -15.87 -28.36
CA ALA A 320 26.69 -15.01 -27.24
C ALA A 320 25.80 -13.84 -27.69
N CYS A 321 24.90 -13.40 -26.83
CA CYS A 321 24.19 -12.13 -26.97
C CYS A 321 24.43 -11.23 -25.74
N PRO A 322 24.22 -9.90 -25.87
CA PRO A 322 24.31 -8.99 -24.73
C PRO A 322 23.40 -9.37 -23.57
N LEU A 323 23.94 -9.36 -22.36
CA LEU A 323 23.19 -9.48 -21.11
C LEU A 323 23.20 -8.15 -20.37
N LEU A 324 22.10 -7.42 -20.45
CA LEU A 324 21.93 -6.12 -19.79
C LEU A 324 21.56 -6.34 -18.31
N GLN A 325 22.28 -5.61 -17.42
CA GLN A 325 22.12 -5.65 -15.99
C GLN A 325 21.98 -4.21 -15.44
N PRO A 326 21.54 -4.01 -14.18
CA PRO A 326 21.43 -2.67 -13.58
C PRO A 326 22.72 -1.85 -13.63
N THR A 327 23.88 -2.51 -13.62
CA THR A 327 25.18 -1.84 -13.73
C THR A 327 25.44 -1.21 -15.10
N ASN A 328 24.76 -1.67 -16.14
CA ASN A 328 24.83 -1.11 -17.50
C ASN A 328 23.97 0.14 -17.68
N ILE A 329 23.08 0.46 -16.73
CA ILE A 329 22.07 1.50 -16.88
C ILE A 329 22.43 2.70 -15.99
N ALA A 330 22.45 3.89 -16.59
CA ALA A 330 22.41 5.17 -15.90
C ALA A 330 21.25 6.00 -16.46
N THR A 331 20.99 7.18 -15.90
CA THR A 331 19.91 8.06 -16.36
C THR A 331 20.12 8.43 -17.84
N GLY A 332 19.26 7.93 -18.71
CA GLY A 332 19.31 8.15 -20.15
C GLY A 332 20.44 7.42 -20.91
N ILE A 333 21.27 6.62 -20.23
CA ILE A 333 22.47 6.02 -20.83
C ILE A 333 22.50 4.51 -20.58
N VAL A 334 22.77 3.74 -21.63
CA VAL A 334 23.13 2.32 -21.54
C VAL A 334 24.58 2.15 -22.01
N GLU A 335 25.40 1.52 -21.16
CA GLU A 335 26.78 1.17 -21.46
C GLU A 335 26.93 -0.35 -21.46
N HIS A 336 27.20 -0.93 -22.64
CA HIS A 336 27.44 -2.36 -22.80
C HIS A 336 28.42 -2.62 -23.96
N PRO A 337 29.48 -3.43 -23.76
CA PRO A 337 29.91 -3.95 -22.48
C PRO A 337 30.46 -2.86 -21.56
N LYS A 338 30.36 -3.05 -20.24
CA LYS A 338 30.94 -2.17 -19.22
C LYS A 338 32.26 -2.75 -18.74
N TYR A 339 33.36 -2.20 -19.16
CA TYR A 339 34.72 -2.79 -19.01
C TYR A 339 35.22 -2.91 -17.56
N ASP A 340 34.74 -2.06 -16.67
CA ASP A 340 35.08 -2.09 -15.24
C ASP A 340 34.16 -3.00 -14.40
N SER A 341 33.20 -3.66 -15.05
CA SER A 341 32.27 -4.57 -14.37
C SER A 341 32.89 -5.95 -14.17
N LYS A 342 32.84 -6.43 -12.91
CA LYS A 342 33.21 -7.81 -12.55
C LYS A 342 32.12 -8.84 -12.85
N LYS A 343 30.97 -8.42 -13.42
CA LYS A 343 29.85 -9.30 -13.72
C LYS A 343 29.94 -9.83 -15.14
N THR A 344 29.44 -11.05 -15.33
CA THR A 344 29.24 -11.62 -16.68
C THR A 344 28.24 -10.76 -17.45
N GLN A 345 28.57 -10.41 -18.68
CA GLN A 345 27.78 -9.48 -19.50
C GLN A 345 27.27 -10.09 -20.81
N TRP A 346 27.44 -11.41 -20.96
CA TRP A 346 27.03 -12.13 -22.15
C TRP A 346 26.18 -13.33 -21.78
N PHE A 347 25.28 -13.74 -22.67
CA PHE A 347 24.34 -14.83 -22.47
C PHE A 347 24.41 -15.80 -23.65
N ASP A 348 24.48 -17.09 -23.36
CA ASP A 348 24.56 -18.15 -24.35
C ASP A 348 23.24 -18.31 -25.10
N THR A 349 23.27 -18.20 -26.45
CA THR A 349 22.10 -18.35 -27.30
C THR A 349 21.99 -19.73 -27.94
N TYR A 350 23.03 -20.53 -27.89
CA TYR A 350 23.04 -21.86 -28.50
C TYR A 350 22.33 -22.94 -27.69
N ASN A 351 22.15 -22.71 -26.41
CA ASN A 351 21.42 -23.65 -25.57
C ASN A 351 19.94 -23.64 -25.93
N GLU A 352 19.35 -24.83 -26.13
CA GLU A 352 17.94 -24.99 -26.51
C GLU A 352 16.96 -24.26 -25.60
N THR A 353 17.33 -24.08 -24.30
CA THR A 353 16.51 -23.41 -23.33
C THR A 353 16.64 -21.88 -23.34
N SER A 354 17.58 -21.31 -24.09
CA SER A 354 17.93 -19.89 -24.07
C SER A 354 16.86 -18.99 -24.71
N SER A 355 16.17 -19.48 -25.73
CA SER A 355 15.19 -18.71 -26.49
C SER A 355 14.10 -18.02 -25.64
N LYS A 356 13.68 -18.65 -24.54
CA LYS A 356 12.67 -18.09 -23.62
C LYS A 356 13.16 -16.91 -22.77
N TYR A 357 14.47 -16.69 -22.70
CA TYR A 357 15.10 -15.60 -21.91
C TYR A 357 15.53 -14.42 -22.75
N ILE A 358 15.56 -14.58 -24.06
CA ILE A 358 16.05 -13.60 -25.02
C ILE A 358 14.87 -12.77 -25.54
N VAL A 359 15.13 -11.50 -25.82
CA VAL A 359 14.25 -10.60 -26.58
C VAL A 359 14.83 -10.38 -27.96
N PRO A 360 14.01 -10.16 -29.02
CA PRO A 360 14.50 -9.89 -30.37
C PRO A 360 15.27 -8.57 -30.46
N ALA A 361 15.96 -8.37 -31.60
CA ALA A 361 16.53 -7.08 -31.94
C ALA A 361 15.42 -6.01 -31.97
N GLY A 362 15.71 -4.79 -31.50
CA GLY A 362 14.76 -3.70 -31.45
C GLY A 362 15.08 -2.69 -30.36
N THR A 363 14.24 -1.69 -30.21
CA THR A 363 14.42 -0.63 -29.23
C THR A 363 13.57 -0.90 -27.99
N TYR A 364 14.16 -0.77 -26.81
CA TYR A 364 13.53 -1.00 -25.51
C TYR A 364 13.85 0.14 -24.53
N VAL A 365 12.92 0.45 -23.63
CA VAL A 365 13.24 1.30 -22.48
C VAL A 365 13.53 0.42 -21.29
N LEU A 366 14.78 0.41 -20.82
CA LEU A 366 15.22 -0.34 -19.65
C LEU A 366 15.08 0.49 -18.40
N ILE A 367 14.60 -0.10 -17.31
CA ILE A 367 14.34 0.60 -16.04
C ILE A 367 14.95 -0.21 -14.90
N LYS A 368 15.75 0.42 -14.04
CA LYS A 368 16.28 -0.24 -12.84
C LYS A 368 15.14 -0.62 -11.91
N ARG A 369 15.16 -1.87 -11.45
CA ARG A 369 14.13 -2.39 -10.53
C ARG A 369 14.46 -2.14 -9.06
N PHE A 370 15.73 -2.01 -8.70
CA PHE A 370 16.15 -1.79 -7.31
C PHE A 370 16.83 -0.43 -7.19
N THR A 371 16.20 0.44 -6.43
CA THR A 371 16.69 1.78 -6.10
C THR A 371 16.34 2.08 -4.65
N ALA A 372 17.29 2.58 -3.86
CA ALA A 372 17.03 2.97 -2.48
C ALA A 372 16.22 4.28 -2.43
N LYS A 373 15.52 4.51 -1.32
CA LYS A 373 14.74 5.76 -1.12
C LYS A 373 15.66 7.00 -1.08
N GLU A 374 16.86 6.79 -0.59
CA GLU A 374 17.92 7.78 -0.39
C GLU A 374 18.66 8.11 -1.69
N GLU A 375 18.50 7.31 -2.75
CA GLU A 375 19.12 7.61 -4.04
C GLU A 375 18.52 8.88 -4.64
N LYS A 376 19.35 9.61 -5.41
CA LYS A 376 18.96 10.85 -6.07
C LYS A 376 17.68 10.68 -6.90
N ARG A 377 17.51 9.52 -7.56
CA ARG A 377 16.31 9.14 -8.33
C ARG A 377 15.85 7.74 -7.99
N ARG A 378 14.55 7.60 -7.90
CA ARG A 378 13.88 6.30 -7.75
C ARG A 378 13.71 5.60 -9.09
N ILE A 379 13.34 6.35 -10.13
CA ILE A 379 13.22 5.82 -11.48
C ILE A 379 14.49 6.22 -12.25
N VAL A 380 15.16 5.19 -12.77
CA VAL A 380 16.31 5.33 -13.65
C VAL A 380 16.02 4.53 -14.91
N ALA A 381 15.75 5.25 -16.00
CA ALA A 381 15.38 4.69 -17.30
C ALA A 381 16.41 5.07 -18.36
N ALA A 382 16.63 4.19 -19.34
CA ALA A 382 17.47 4.45 -20.49
C ALA A 382 17.00 3.66 -21.73
N VAL A 383 17.20 4.20 -22.90
CA VAL A 383 16.90 3.54 -24.17
C VAL A 383 18.03 2.59 -24.53
N TYR A 384 17.69 1.36 -24.83
CA TYR A 384 18.58 0.37 -25.42
C TYR A 384 18.09 -0.01 -26.81
N ASN A 385 18.88 0.38 -27.82
CA ASN A 385 18.62 0.01 -29.21
C ASN A 385 19.46 -1.23 -29.55
N ALA A 386 18.83 -2.39 -29.52
CA ALA A 386 19.46 -3.68 -29.72
C ALA A 386 19.56 -3.96 -31.23
N ALA A 387 20.75 -3.98 -31.78
CA ALA A 387 21.03 -4.39 -33.17
C ALA A 387 20.87 -5.92 -33.37
N GLU A 388 20.97 -6.67 -32.29
CA GLU A 388 20.87 -8.14 -32.22
C GLU A 388 20.00 -8.56 -31.00
N PRO A 389 19.54 -9.82 -30.94
CA PRO A 389 18.81 -10.30 -29.76
C PRO A 389 19.61 -10.09 -28.47
N ALA A 390 18.92 -9.80 -27.37
CA ALA A 390 19.55 -9.50 -26.09
C ALA A 390 18.83 -10.21 -24.93
N ALA A 391 19.49 -10.33 -23.80
CA ALA A 391 18.93 -10.88 -22.56
C ALA A 391 18.91 -9.79 -21.48
N PHE A 392 17.85 -9.77 -20.66
CA PHE A 392 17.71 -8.79 -19.58
C PHE A 392 17.64 -9.48 -18.21
N ASP A 393 18.50 -9.01 -17.27
CA ASP A 393 18.51 -9.46 -15.88
C ASP A 393 17.18 -9.15 -15.18
N ASN A 394 16.74 -10.01 -14.26
CA ASN A 394 15.50 -9.84 -13.50
C ASN A 394 15.48 -8.64 -12.56
N LYS A 395 16.58 -7.93 -12.43
CA LYS A 395 16.70 -6.65 -11.71
C LYS A 395 16.47 -5.45 -12.63
N LEU A 396 16.04 -5.67 -13.85
CA LEU A 396 15.56 -4.67 -14.79
C LEU A 396 14.09 -4.93 -15.12
N ASN A 397 13.34 -3.86 -15.34
CA ASN A 397 12.11 -3.88 -16.11
C ASN A 397 12.41 -3.34 -17.51
N TYR A 398 11.59 -3.70 -18.50
CA TYR A 398 11.71 -3.17 -19.86
C TYR A 398 10.33 -2.93 -20.47
N ILE A 399 10.20 -1.83 -21.22
CA ILE A 399 9.00 -1.49 -21.99
C ILE A 399 9.17 -2.01 -23.41
N HIS A 400 8.11 -2.61 -23.95
CA HIS A 400 8.07 -3.31 -25.22
C HIS A 400 6.65 -3.29 -25.82
N CYS A 401 6.50 -3.67 -27.09
CA CYS A 401 5.22 -3.93 -27.75
C CYS A 401 5.10 -5.44 -28.00
N SER A 402 4.25 -6.13 -27.25
CA SER A 402 3.97 -7.58 -27.40
C SER A 402 5.22 -8.48 -27.45
N GLY A 403 6.29 -8.11 -26.75
CA GLY A 403 7.57 -8.82 -26.73
C GLY A 403 8.62 -8.27 -27.69
N GLU A 404 8.22 -7.48 -28.67
CA GLU A 404 9.06 -6.84 -29.67
C GLU A 404 9.51 -5.44 -29.22
N GLY A 405 10.49 -4.87 -29.92
CA GLY A 405 10.91 -3.47 -29.72
C GLY A 405 9.78 -2.47 -30.01
N ILE A 406 10.01 -1.23 -29.62
CA ILE A 406 9.12 -0.09 -29.83
C ILE A 406 9.77 0.94 -30.75
N ASP A 407 8.99 1.90 -31.22
CA ASP A 407 9.50 3.03 -32.00
C ASP A 407 10.55 3.81 -31.19
N ILE A 408 11.65 4.24 -31.84
CA ILE A 408 12.80 4.88 -31.18
C ILE A 408 12.43 6.22 -30.57
N GLU A 409 11.61 7.04 -31.26
CA GLU A 409 11.20 8.35 -30.73
C GLU A 409 10.29 8.20 -29.53
N ILE A 410 9.38 7.20 -29.56
CA ILE A 410 8.54 6.87 -28.41
C ILE A 410 9.39 6.39 -27.23
N ALA A 411 10.42 5.56 -27.48
CA ALA A 411 11.33 5.09 -26.43
C ALA A 411 12.09 6.24 -25.78
N GLU A 412 12.62 7.16 -26.58
CA GLU A 412 13.33 8.33 -26.08
C GLU A 412 12.42 9.27 -25.29
N GLY A 413 11.22 9.55 -25.80
CA GLY A 413 10.23 10.35 -25.08
C GLY A 413 9.84 9.72 -23.75
N ILE A 414 9.58 8.41 -23.71
CA ILE A 414 9.30 7.67 -22.47
C ILE A 414 10.47 7.73 -21.49
N ALA A 415 11.72 7.55 -21.96
CA ALA A 415 12.88 7.60 -21.09
C ALA A 415 13.06 9.00 -20.46
N ARG A 416 12.86 10.07 -21.25
CA ARG A 416 12.90 11.45 -20.74
C ARG A 416 11.77 11.74 -19.76
N TRP A 417 10.55 11.28 -20.06
CA TRP A 417 9.40 11.37 -19.15
C TRP A 417 9.67 10.68 -17.81
N LEU A 418 10.06 9.40 -17.83
CA LEU A 418 10.35 8.61 -16.64
C LEU A 418 11.51 9.17 -15.79
N ASN A 419 12.49 9.82 -16.44
CA ASN A 419 13.61 10.45 -15.77
C ASN A 419 13.32 11.90 -15.32
N SER A 420 12.09 12.42 -15.48
CA SER A 420 11.75 13.77 -15.03
C SER A 420 11.65 13.87 -13.50
N ASP A 421 11.87 15.08 -12.99
CA ASP A 421 11.72 15.33 -11.54
C ASP A 421 10.26 15.16 -11.09
N GLN A 422 9.30 15.52 -11.95
CA GLN A 422 7.87 15.38 -11.69
C GLN A 422 7.47 13.92 -11.53
N VAL A 423 7.92 13.04 -12.41
CA VAL A 423 7.62 11.60 -12.33
C VAL A 423 8.36 10.96 -11.16
N ASP A 424 9.61 11.35 -10.86
CA ASP A 424 10.33 10.85 -9.68
C ASP A 424 9.63 11.27 -8.38
N ALA A 425 9.20 12.53 -8.28
CA ALA A 425 8.42 13.02 -7.14
C ALA A 425 7.08 12.28 -7.01
N TYR A 426 6.32 12.15 -8.11
CA TYR A 426 5.08 11.38 -8.15
C TYR A 426 5.30 9.94 -7.68
N PHE A 427 6.35 9.27 -8.19
CA PHE A 427 6.67 7.91 -7.80
C PHE A 427 7.00 7.79 -6.29
N ARG A 428 7.68 8.77 -5.71
CA ARG A 428 8.01 8.80 -4.27
C ARG A 428 6.78 8.91 -3.39
N VAL A 429 5.74 9.58 -3.83
CA VAL A 429 4.50 9.73 -3.07
C VAL A 429 3.83 8.38 -2.84
N PHE A 430 3.79 7.50 -3.83
CA PHE A 430 3.10 6.21 -3.68
C PHE A 430 4.02 5.01 -3.40
N SER A 431 5.31 5.09 -3.74
CA SER A 431 6.23 3.97 -3.59
C SER A 431 7.02 4.02 -2.29
N GLY A 432 6.51 3.32 -1.28
CA GLY A 432 7.23 3.09 -0.02
C GLY A 432 8.29 1.98 -0.07
N HIS A 433 8.40 1.24 -1.19
CA HIS A 433 9.27 0.07 -1.32
C HIS A 433 10.65 0.43 -1.89
N THR A 434 11.63 -0.48 -1.70
CA THR A 434 12.97 -0.38 -2.33
C THR A 434 12.98 -0.89 -3.78
N GLN A 435 11.85 -1.37 -4.29
CA GLN A 435 11.71 -1.90 -5.64
C GLN A 435 10.82 -1.01 -6.49
N VAL A 436 11.17 -0.88 -7.76
CA VAL A 436 10.35 -0.32 -8.84
C VAL A 436 9.81 -1.52 -9.63
N ASN A 437 8.59 -1.96 -9.34
CA ASN A 437 8.01 -3.13 -10.02
C ASN A 437 7.37 -2.74 -11.34
N ALA A 438 7.22 -3.70 -12.25
CA ALA A 438 6.49 -3.48 -13.51
C ALA A 438 5.05 -2.96 -13.27
N THR A 439 4.40 -3.43 -12.20
CA THR A 439 3.08 -2.92 -11.78
C THR A 439 3.10 -1.46 -11.37
N ASP A 440 4.19 -0.97 -10.79
CA ASP A 440 4.32 0.43 -10.41
C ASP A 440 4.47 1.32 -11.64
N ILE A 441 5.25 0.88 -12.63
CA ILE A 441 5.41 1.60 -13.92
C ILE A 441 4.10 1.67 -14.69
N ARG A 442 3.26 0.61 -14.69
CA ARG A 442 1.94 0.63 -15.34
C ARG A 442 0.99 1.68 -14.78
N ARG A 443 1.20 2.13 -13.56
CA ARG A 443 0.37 3.12 -12.86
C ARG A 443 0.79 4.56 -13.08
N ILE A 444 1.98 4.76 -13.63
CA ILE A 444 2.44 6.11 -13.98
C ILE A 444 1.58 6.58 -15.15
N PRO A 445 0.97 7.77 -15.06
CA PRO A 445 0.36 8.42 -16.22
C PRO A 445 1.44 8.78 -17.25
N PHE A 446 1.11 8.68 -18.53
CA PHE A 446 2.00 9.01 -19.63
C PHE A 446 1.41 10.13 -20.50
N PRO A 447 2.26 10.97 -21.12
CA PRO A 447 1.85 11.87 -22.19
C PRO A 447 1.32 11.12 -23.41
N SER A 448 0.59 11.79 -24.29
CA SER A 448 0.16 11.22 -25.57
C SER A 448 1.35 10.84 -26.49
N ASP A 449 1.09 9.99 -27.47
CA ASP A 449 2.11 9.61 -28.48
C ASP A 449 2.79 10.84 -29.08
N SER A 450 2.03 11.84 -29.52
CA SER A 450 2.58 13.07 -30.10
C SER A 450 3.43 13.89 -29.13
N GLN A 451 3.05 13.93 -27.85
CA GLN A 451 3.82 14.61 -26.82
C GLN A 451 5.12 13.86 -26.49
N LEU A 452 5.08 12.51 -26.49
CA LEU A 452 6.28 11.69 -26.29
C LEU A 452 7.28 11.88 -27.43
N ARG A 453 6.83 11.91 -28.69
CA ARG A 453 7.68 12.22 -29.85
C ARG A 453 8.25 13.63 -29.77
N GLY A 454 7.44 14.61 -29.33
CA GLY A 454 7.93 15.97 -29.07
C GLY A 454 9.05 15.98 -28.01
N LEU A 455 8.88 15.23 -26.92
CA LEU A 455 9.92 15.11 -25.88
C LEU A 455 11.21 14.47 -26.41
N ALA A 456 11.14 13.52 -27.32
CA ALA A 456 12.33 12.88 -27.91
C ALA A 456 13.24 13.88 -28.64
N HIS A 457 12.67 14.89 -29.26
CA HIS A 457 13.40 15.94 -30.01
C HIS A 457 13.65 17.22 -29.21
N SER A 458 13.17 17.29 -27.96
CA SER A 458 13.25 18.50 -27.14
C SER A 458 14.71 18.83 -26.77
N GLU A 459 15.07 20.09 -26.93
CA GLU A 459 16.34 20.66 -26.41
C GLU A 459 16.24 20.97 -24.91
N ASP A 460 15.04 21.26 -24.40
CA ASP A 460 14.73 21.47 -22.98
C ASP A 460 13.54 20.60 -22.53
N PRO A 461 13.78 19.28 -22.31
CA PRO A 461 12.72 18.38 -21.89
C PRO A 461 12.04 18.79 -20.59
N GLY A 462 12.76 19.46 -19.68
CA GLY A 462 12.19 19.94 -18.43
C GLY A 462 11.11 20.99 -18.64
N HIS A 463 11.35 21.96 -19.52
CA HIS A 463 10.37 22.98 -19.90
C HIS A 463 9.16 22.37 -20.62
N ASP A 464 9.38 21.45 -21.53
CA ASP A 464 8.29 20.81 -22.27
C ASP A 464 7.40 19.94 -21.38
N ILE A 465 7.98 19.24 -20.39
CA ILE A 465 7.22 18.49 -19.38
C ILE A 465 6.35 19.43 -18.55
N VAL A 466 6.88 20.60 -18.15
CA VAL A 466 6.10 21.62 -17.43
C VAL A 466 4.90 22.07 -18.27
N ASN A 467 5.07 22.27 -19.58
CA ASN A 467 3.99 22.63 -20.51
C ASN A 467 2.99 21.49 -20.68
N ILE A 468 3.41 20.23 -20.81
CA ILE A 468 2.53 19.05 -20.90
C ILE A 468 1.66 18.95 -19.67
N LEU A 469 2.20 19.26 -18.50
CA LEU A 469 1.53 19.17 -17.21
C LEU A 469 0.74 20.44 -16.84
N ASN A 470 0.71 21.47 -17.70
CA ASN A 470 0.08 22.76 -17.41
C ASN A 470 0.50 23.37 -16.06
N ILE A 471 1.77 23.17 -15.68
CA ILE A 471 2.28 23.72 -14.43
C ILE A 471 2.43 25.24 -14.57
N PRO A 472 1.78 26.05 -13.71
CA PRO A 472 1.94 27.50 -13.75
C PRO A 472 3.41 27.86 -13.56
N LYS A 473 3.96 28.71 -14.44
CA LYS A 473 5.31 29.26 -14.23
C LYS A 473 5.26 30.10 -12.95
N GLU A 474 6.07 29.73 -11.96
CA GLU A 474 6.25 30.58 -10.78
C GLU A 474 6.71 31.95 -11.27
N VAL A 475 5.88 32.95 -11.05
CA VAL A 475 6.27 34.34 -11.22
C VAL A 475 7.33 34.59 -10.16
N LYS A 476 8.62 34.64 -10.57
CA LYS A 476 9.65 35.15 -9.69
C LYS A 476 9.26 36.57 -9.35
N VAL A 477 8.72 36.78 -8.16
CA VAL A 477 8.53 38.08 -7.58
C VAL A 477 9.96 38.59 -7.37
N ALA A 478 10.33 39.62 -8.16
CA ALA A 478 11.63 40.30 -8.12
C ALA A 478 11.80 41.05 -6.80
#